data_8d327113f1ceb9ed331c7903d70b7839
#
_entry.id   8d327113f1ceb9ed331c7903d70b7839
#
_cell.length_a   1.000
_cell.length_b   1.000
_cell.length_c   1.000
_cell.angle_alpha   90.00
_cell.angle_beta   90.00
_cell.angle_gamma   90.00
#
_symmetry.space_group_name_H-M   'P 1'
#
loop_
_entity.id
_entity.type
_entity.pdbx_description
1 polymer ?
#
loop_
_entity_poly.entity_id
_entity_poly.type
_entity_poly.pdbx_seq_one_letter_code
_entity_poly.pdbx_strand_id
1 'polypeptide(L)'
;MRVDLFDFELPPERIALRPASPRDSARMLLVKDDRLADAQVGDLPGLLRAGDCLVFNDTRVIPAQLEGQRGEARIGATLHKREGPRAWIAFVRNAKRVRIGDRIDFGSGVSALAGARYEDGSILLEFEGDEPVEILLERAGRMPLPPYIAGKRAADAQDRDDYQTMFANEPGAVAAPTAALHFTPELMAKLEAAGIKHATLTLHVGAGTFLPVKADDTADHKMHAEWGRIDAATADRLNAVRARGNRLIAVGTTSLRLLESATGADDVIRPFEGDTAIFITPGYRFKAIDGLVTNFHLPRSTLFMLVSALMGREAMQAAYAHAIETGYRFYSYGDASLLLPAR
;
A
#
# COMPACT_ATOMS: atom_id res chain seq x y z
N MET A 1 15.50 1.89 17.66
CA MET A 1 16.43 2.42 16.62
C MET A 1 15.97 3.81 16.24
N ARG A 2 16.89 4.78 16.14
CA ARG A 2 16.53 6.18 15.82
C ARG A 2 15.96 6.30 14.42
N VAL A 3 14.86 7.02 14.30
CA VAL A 3 14.14 7.23 13.03
C VAL A 3 14.91 8.14 12.06
N ASP A 4 15.73 9.07 12.58
CA ASP A 4 16.57 9.96 11.76
C ASP A 4 17.67 9.23 10.96
N LEU A 5 18.03 7.98 11.32
CA LEU A 5 18.90 7.12 10.51
C LEU A 5 18.31 6.77 9.12
N PHE A 6 17.01 6.99 8.95
CA PHE A 6 16.26 6.74 7.71
C PHE A 6 15.85 8.05 7.02
N ASP A 7 16.52 9.14 7.36
CA ASP A 7 16.30 10.43 6.72
C ASP A 7 17.18 10.60 5.49
N PHE A 8 16.68 11.33 4.50
CA PHE A 8 17.43 11.77 3.33
C PHE A 8 16.74 12.98 2.71
N GLU A 9 17.47 13.79 1.98
CA GLU A 9 16.92 14.95 1.28
C GLU A 9 16.22 14.50 0.00
N LEU A 10 14.90 14.75 -0.09
CA LEU A 10 14.09 14.45 -1.26
C LEU A 10 13.57 15.76 -1.87
N PRO A 11 14.06 16.18 -3.06
CA PRO A 11 13.55 17.34 -3.76
C PRO A 11 12.05 17.19 -4.07
N PRO A 12 11.21 18.18 -3.73
CA PRO A 12 9.74 18.08 -3.91
C PRO A 12 9.30 17.79 -5.35
N GLU A 13 10.08 18.22 -6.34
CA GLU A 13 9.84 17.99 -7.77
C GLU A 13 10.03 16.53 -8.20
N ARG A 14 10.69 15.72 -7.37
CA ARG A 14 10.81 14.27 -7.60
C ARG A 14 9.54 13.51 -7.25
N ILE A 15 8.61 14.10 -6.52
CA ILE A 15 7.35 13.43 -6.14
C ILE A 15 6.38 13.47 -7.31
N ALA A 16 6.04 12.30 -7.86
CA ALA A 16 5.14 12.20 -9.01
C ALA A 16 3.68 12.46 -8.62
N LEU A 17 2.98 13.26 -9.44
CA LEU A 17 1.56 13.57 -9.24
C LEU A 17 0.65 12.79 -10.19
N ARG A 18 1.23 12.06 -11.17
CA ARG A 18 0.57 11.17 -12.14
C ARG A 18 1.45 9.96 -12.44
N PRO A 19 0.85 8.79 -12.75
CA PRO A 19 1.61 7.63 -13.17
C PRO A 19 2.31 7.86 -14.51
N ALA A 20 3.24 6.97 -14.87
CA ALA A 20 3.77 6.90 -16.24
C ALA A 20 2.67 6.45 -17.20
N SER A 21 2.79 6.87 -18.46
CA SER A 21 1.88 6.44 -19.53
C SER A 21 2.71 6.04 -20.77
N PRO A 22 2.66 4.76 -21.18
CA PRO A 22 2.01 3.63 -20.53
C PRO A 22 2.62 3.35 -19.14
N ARG A 23 1.89 2.64 -18.26
CA ARG A 23 2.30 2.42 -16.86
C ARG A 23 3.62 1.64 -16.74
N ASP A 24 3.84 0.65 -17.60
CA ASP A 24 5.05 -0.19 -17.64
C ASP A 24 6.27 0.51 -18.27
N SER A 25 6.11 1.75 -18.80
CA SER A 25 7.23 2.61 -19.19
C SER A 25 7.91 3.31 -18.01
N ALA A 26 7.40 3.19 -16.79
CA ALA A 26 8.05 3.71 -15.60
C ALA A 26 9.46 3.13 -15.47
N ARG A 27 10.39 3.95 -14.96
CA ARG A 27 11.75 3.49 -14.69
C ARG A 27 11.76 2.49 -13.54
N MET A 28 12.74 1.61 -13.54
CA MET A 28 12.98 0.63 -12.49
C MET A 28 14.45 0.60 -12.13
N LEU A 29 14.78 0.74 -10.85
CA LEU A 29 16.11 0.52 -10.33
C LEU A 29 16.24 -0.93 -9.83
N LEU A 30 17.06 -1.73 -10.48
CA LEU A 30 17.46 -3.03 -9.97
C LEU A 30 18.54 -2.85 -8.90
N VAL A 31 18.25 -3.34 -7.69
CA VAL A 31 19.22 -3.40 -6.58
C VAL A 31 19.48 -4.86 -6.27
N LYS A 32 20.69 -5.33 -6.55
CA LYS A 32 21.07 -6.71 -6.36
C LYS A 32 22.56 -6.83 -6.00
N ASP A 33 22.87 -7.54 -4.93
CA ASP A 33 24.27 -7.82 -4.50
C ASP A 33 25.14 -6.55 -4.50
N ASP A 34 24.67 -5.46 -3.88
CA ASP A 34 25.28 -4.11 -3.83
C ASP A 34 25.50 -3.44 -5.21
N ARG A 35 24.88 -3.99 -6.27
CA ARG A 35 24.90 -3.42 -7.62
C ARG A 35 23.60 -2.73 -7.93
N LEU A 36 23.74 -1.58 -8.60
CA LEU A 36 22.63 -0.81 -9.13
C LEU A 36 22.62 -0.92 -10.66
N ALA A 37 21.44 -1.12 -11.24
CA ALA A 37 21.27 -1.07 -12.67
C ALA A 37 19.94 -0.38 -13.03
N ASP A 38 20.01 0.60 -13.92
CA ASP A 38 18.84 1.30 -14.45
C ASP A 38 18.14 0.42 -15.49
N ALA A 39 16.80 0.33 -15.37
CA ALA A 39 15.94 -0.43 -16.26
C ALA A 39 14.57 0.27 -16.38
N GLN A 40 13.63 -0.39 -17.05
CA GLN A 40 12.20 -0.06 -17.04
C GLN A 40 11.38 -1.20 -16.46
N VAL A 41 10.16 -0.91 -16.00
CA VAL A 41 9.25 -1.95 -15.50
C VAL A 41 8.95 -2.98 -16.59
N GLY A 42 8.86 -2.53 -17.84
CA GLY A 42 8.69 -3.41 -19.02
C GLY A 42 9.79 -4.44 -19.23
N ASP A 43 10.96 -4.26 -18.59
CA ASP A 43 12.11 -5.20 -18.69
C ASP A 43 12.02 -6.35 -17.67
N LEU A 44 11.04 -6.33 -16.75
CA LEU A 44 10.86 -7.37 -15.72
C LEU A 44 10.95 -8.81 -16.25
N PRO A 45 10.39 -9.17 -17.44
CA PRO A 45 10.52 -10.53 -17.96
C PRO A 45 11.96 -11.00 -18.15
N GLY A 46 12.88 -10.07 -18.46
CA GLY A 46 14.32 -10.35 -18.60
C GLY A 46 15.10 -10.30 -17.27
N LEU A 47 14.57 -9.68 -16.23
CA LEU A 47 15.20 -9.53 -14.92
C LEU A 47 14.84 -10.66 -13.93
N LEU A 48 13.71 -11.31 -14.16
CA LEU A 48 13.23 -12.43 -13.36
C LEU A 48 13.61 -13.77 -14.01
N ARG A 49 13.34 -14.87 -13.31
CA ARG A 49 13.67 -16.24 -13.77
C ARG A 49 12.38 -17.02 -14.03
N ALA A 50 12.39 -17.87 -15.03
CA ALA A 50 11.30 -18.83 -15.23
C ALA A 50 11.04 -19.64 -13.95
N GLY A 51 9.77 -19.73 -13.55
CA GLY A 51 9.34 -20.35 -12.30
C GLY A 51 9.18 -19.38 -11.13
N ASP A 52 9.75 -18.17 -11.16
CA ASP A 52 9.46 -17.14 -10.16
C ASP A 52 7.95 -16.86 -10.09
N CYS A 53 7.48 -16.44 -8.92
CA CYS A 53 6.09 -16.07 -8.72
C CYS A 53 5.99 -14.65 -8.14
N LEU A 54 5.32 -13.77 -8.89
CA LEU A 54 4.94 -12.43 -8.43
C LEU A 54 3.69 -12.51 -7.57
N VAL A 55 3.70 -11.91 -6.38
CA VAL A 55 2.55 -11.93 -5.46
C VAL A 55 1.98 -10.53 -5.34
N PHE A 56 0.75 -10.35 -5.82
CA PHE A 56 0.05 -9.07 -5.87
C PHE A 56 -0.99 -8.95 -4.75
N ASN A 57 -1.31 -7.72 -4.40
CA ASN A 57 -2.46 -7.40 -3.57
C ASN A 57 -3.63 -7.04 -4.50
N ASP A 58 -4.73 -7.78 -4.40
CA ASP A 58 -5.92 -7.61 -5.24
C ASP A 58 -7.00 -6.71 -4.62
N THR A 59 -6.65 -6.01 -3.57
CA THR A 59 -7.59 -5.07 -2.95
C THR A 59 -8.01 -3.96 -3.91
N ARG A 60 -9.30 -3.59 -3.86
CA ARG A 60 -9.88 -2.49 -4.62
C ARG A 60 -10.11 -1.28 -3.73
N VAL A 61 -9.65 -0.13 -4.19
CA VAL A 61 -9.90 1.14 -3.49
C VAL A 61 -11.36 1.53 -3.61
N ILE A 62 -11.97 1.86 -2.46
CA ILE A 62 -13.34 2.35 -2.38
C ILE A 62 -13.36 3.88 -2.32
N PRO A 63 -14.47 4.55 -2.70
CA PRO A 63 -14.62 6.01 -2.57
C PRO A 63 -14.71 6.45 -1.10
N ALA A 64 -13.63 6.28 -0.36
CA ALA A 64 -13.57 6.36 1.10
C ALA A 64 -13.52 7.80 1.65
N GLN A 65 -13.45 8.82 0.79
CA GLN A 65 -13.44 10.22 1.20
C GLN A 65 -14.82 10.84 1.09
N LEU A 66 -15.35 11.30 2.21
CA LEU A 66 -16.68 11.88 2.33
C LEU A 66 -16.60 13.34 2.75
N GLU A 67 -17.43 14.16 2.16
CA GLU A 67 -17.65 15.55 2.58
C GLU A 67 -19.11 15.70 3.01
N GLY A 68 -19.33 16.25 4.20
CA GLY A 68 -20.66 16.35 4.77
C GLY A 68 -20.82 17.53 5.71
N GLN A 69 -21.95 17.53 6.43
CA GLN A 69 -22.34 18.57 7.36
C GLN A 69 -22.91 17.97 8.65
N ARG A 70 -22.59 18.62 9.75
CA ARG A 70 -23.26 18.45 11.05
C ARG A 70 -23.83 19.81 11.45
N GLY A 71 -25.14 19.99 11.27
CA GLY A 71 -25.73 21.33 11.33
C GLY A 71 -25.03 22.25 10.31
N GLU A 72 -24.53 23.39 10.75
CA GLU A 72 -23.77 24.32 9.89
C GLU A 72 -22.28 23.99 9.74
N ALA A 73 -21.80 23.01 10.50
CA ALA A 73 -20.38 22.67 10.47
C ALA A 73 -20.04 21.74 9.31
N ARG A 74 -19.10 22.13 8.43
CA ARG A 74 -18.55 21.27 7.40
C ARG A 74 -17.65 20.21 8.05
N ILE A 75 -17.90 18.95 7.71
CA ILE A 75 -17.19 17.79 8.20
C ILE A 75 -16.64 17.01 7.00
N GLY A 76 -15.33 16.72 7.00
CA GLY A 76 -14.73 15.78 6.06
C GLY A 76 -14.41 14.48 6.80
N ALA A 77 -14.67 13.33 6.21
CA ALA A 77 -14.30 12.04 6.76
C ALA A 77 -13.54 11.22 5.72
N THR A 78 -12.44 10.61 6.13
CA THR A 78 -11.72 9.61 5.33
C THR A 78 -11.81 8.29 6.08
N LEU A 79 -12.53 7.33 5.51
CA LEU A 79 -12.64 6.00 6.09
C LEU A 79 -11.23 5.39 6.21
N HIS A 80 -11.01 4.62 7.27
CA HIS A 80 -9.71 4.04 7.56
C HIS A 80 -9.76 2.52 7.68
N LYS A 81 -10.68 2.01 8.49
CA LYS A 81 -10.80 0.58 8.77
C LYS A 81 -12.27 0.21 8.96
N ARG A 82 -12.66 -0.92 8.40
CA ARG A 82 -13.99 -1.52 8.62
C ARG A 82 -14.01 -2.24 9.97
N GLU A 83 -15.00 -1.95 10.81
CA GLU A 83 -15.24 -2.61 12.10
C GLU A 83 -16.53 -3.47 12.09
N GLY A 84 -17.36 -3.31 11.08
CA GLY A 84 -18.60 -4.06 10.93
C GLY A 84 -19.28 -3.82 9.60
N PRO A 85 -20.43 -4.44 9.35
CA PRO A 85 -21.15 -4.29 8.07
C PRO A 85 -21.46 -2.83 7.73
N ARG A 86 -21.70 -2.00 8.76
CA ARG A 86 -22.05 -0.59 8.63
C ARG A 86 -21.14 0.35 9.42
N ALA A 87 -20.19 -0.19 10.19
CA ALA A 87 -19.34 0.53 11.10
C ALA A 87 -17.92 0.68 10.51
N TRP A 88 -17.42 1.92 10.43
CA TRP A 88 -16.10 2.25 9.94
C TRP A 88 -15.39 3.24 10.86
N ILE A 89 -14.14 3.00 11.16
CA ILE A 89 -13.26 3.99 11.76
C ILE A 89 -12.86 5.00 10.67
N ALA A 90 -12.91 6.30 10.99
CA ALA A 90 -12.59 7.37 10.05
C ALA A 90 -11.72 8.45 10.70
N PHE A 91 -10.79 8.99 9.94
CA PHE A 91 -10.14 10.26 10.26
C PHE A 91 -11.07 11.41 9.86
N VAL A 92 -11.44 12.23 10.84
CA VAL A 92 -12.46 13.27 10.65
C VAL A 92 -11.83 14.65 10.69
N ARG A 93 -11.94 15.42 9.60
CA ARG A 93 -11.58 16.84 9.56
C ARG A 93 -12.64 17.63 10.35
N ASN A 94 -12.20 18.61 11.14
CA ASN A 94 -13.04 19.33 12.12
C ASN A 94 -13.65 18.44 13.21
N ALA A 95 -12.98 17.34 13.57
CA ALA A 95 -13.41 16.37 14.56
C ALA A 95 -13.83 17.01 15.92
N LYS A 96 -13.25 18.15 16.30
CA LYS A 96 -13.64 18.90 17.52
C LYS A 96 -15.11 19.36 17.51
N ARG A 97 -15.74 19.43 16.34
CA ARG A 97 -17.14 19.83 16.18
C ARG A 97 -18.10 18.64 16.13
N VAL A 98 -17.59 17.42 16.28
CA VAL A 98 -18.36 16.17 16.25
C VAL A 98 -18.38 15.56 17.66
N ARG A 99 -19.56 15.25 18.18
CA ARG A 99 -19.76 14.55 19.46
C ARG A 99 -20.33 13.17 19.21
N ILE A 100 -20.16 12.26 20.15
CA ILE A 100 -20.80 10.93 20.11
C ILE A 100 -22.33 11.14 20.01
N GLY A 101 -22.96 10.40 19.08
CA GLY A 101 -24.39 10.50 18.78
C GLY A 101 -24.76 11.58 17.76
N ASP A 102 -23.83 12.42 17.34
CA ASP A 102 -24.08 13.40 16.26
C ASP A 102 -24.33 12.68 14.94
N ARG A 103 -25.36 13.12 14.22
CA ARG A 103 -25.62 12.70 12.83
C ARG A 103 -24.86 13.60 11.88
N ILE A 104 -24.10 12.99 10.97
CA ILE A 104 -23.38 13.67 9.89
C ILE A 104 -24.09 13.32 8.58
N ASP A 105 -24.53 14.32 7.86
CA ASP A 105 -25.15 14.18 6.53
C ASP A 105 -24.07 14.40 5.45
N PHE A 106 -23.81 13.37 4.65
CA PHE A 106 -22.85 13.39 3.53
C PHE A 106 -23.50 13.72 2.19
N GLY A 107 -24.80 14.05 2.18
CA GLY A 107 -25.54 14.31 0.97
C GLY A 107 -25.96 13.02 0.23
N SER A 108 -26.70 13.18 -0.88
CA SER A 108 -27.16 12.04 -1.70
C SER A 108 -27.91 10.95 -0.91
N GLY A 109 -28.54 11.31 0.22
CA GLY A 109 -29.23 10.37 1.10
C GLY A 109 -28.30 9.50 1.94
N VAL A 110 -27.03 9.86 2.09
CA VAL A 110 -26.05 9.14 2.87
C VAL A 110 -25.75 9.89 4.16
N SER A 111 -25.89 9.19 5.29
CA SER A 111 -25.59 9.73 6.62
C SER A 111 -25.00 8.68 7.54
N ALA A 112 -24.30 9.13 8.57
CA ALA A 112 -23.77 8.26 9.61
C ALA A 112 -23.89 8.92 10.99
N LEU A 113 -24.00 8.10 12.02
CA LEU A 113 -23.90 8.47 13.42
C LEU A 113 -22.44 8.40 13.88
N ALA A 114 -21.98 9.45 14.55
CA ALA A 114 -20.68 9.45 15.18
C ALA A 114 -20.70 8.63 16.47
N GLY A 115 -19.90 7.58 16.53
CA GLY A 115 -19.72 6.72 17.68
C GLY A 115 -18.49 7.08 18.53
N ALA A 116 -17.78 6.07 19.00
CA ALA A 116 -16.60 6.20 19.85
C ALA A 116 -15.47 7.00 19.16
N ARG A 117 -14.73 7.74 20.00
CA ARG A 117 -13.47 8.38 19.58
C ARG A 117 -12.31 7.57 20.13
N TYR A 118 -11.32 7.31 19.26
CA TYR A 118 -10.13 6.54 19.60
C TYR A 118 -8.95 7.46 20.00
N GLU A 119 -7.91 6.87 20.58
CA GLU A 119 -6.72 7.60 21.08
C GLU A 119 -5.96 8.33 19.96
N ASP A 120 -5.96 7.79 18.74
CA ASP A 120 -5.35 8.40 17.55
C ASP A 120 -6.17 9.56 16.97
N GLY A 121 -7.33 9.88 17.58
CA GLY A 121 -8.25 10.93 17.18
C GLY A 121 -9.25 10.52 16.11
N SER A 122 -9.22 9.27 15.63
CA SER A 122 -10.23 8.73 14.73
C SER A 122 -11.58 8.57 15.41
N ILE A 123 -12.65 8.45 14.63
CA ILE A 123 -14.04 8.35 15.11
C ILE A 123 -14.71 7.17 14.41
N LEU A 124 -15.46 6.36 15.16
CA LEU A 124 -16.35 5.37 14.59
C LEU A 124 -17.53 6.08 13.92
N LEU A 125 -17.79 5.72 12.67
CA LEU A 125 -18.98 6.16 11.91
C LEU A 125 -19.87 4.95 11.65
N GLU A 126 -21.13 5.01 12.08
CA GLU A 126 -22.16 4.02 11.82
C GLU A 126 -23.10 4.53 10.74
N PHE A 127 -23.00 4.01 9.53
CA PHE A 127 -23.83 4.41 8.38
C PHE A 127 -25.26 3.99 8.59
N GLU A 128 -26.21 4.89 8.30
CA GLU A 128 -27.64 4.66 8.44
C GLU A 128 -28.25 4.02 7.16
N GLY A 129 -29.44 3.40 7.33
CA GLY A 129 -30.21 2.74 6.25
C GLY A 129 -29.85 1.26 6.08
N ASP A 130 -30.47 0.60 5.09
CA ASP A 130 -30.36 -0.86 4.88
C ASP A 130 -29.42 -1.24 3.72
N GLU A 131 -29.05 -0.28 2.87
CA GLU A 131 -28.18 -0.53 1.73
C GLU A 131 -26.74 -0.83 2.17
N PRO A 132 -25.99 -1.69 1.47
CA PRO A 132 -24.56 -1.91 1.69
C PRO A 132 -23.78 -0.58 1.69
N VAL A 133 -22.81 -0.44 2.59
CA VAL A 133 -22.02 0.80 2.71
C VAL A 133 -21.28 1.11 1.42
N GLU A 134 -20.85 0.10 0.69
CA GLU A 134 -20.19 0.26 -0.60
C GLU A 134 -21.07 1.03 -1.62
N ILE A 135 -22.38 0.77 -1.63
CA ILE A 135 -23.35 1.50 -2.47
C ILE A 135 -23.49 2.95 -2.00
N LEU A 136 -23.52 3.17 -0.68
CA LEU A 136 -23.57 4.53 -0.12
C LEU A 136 -22.32 5.33 -0.50
N LEU A 137 -21.15 4.70 -0.45
CA LEU A 137 -19.89 5.33 -0.82
C LEU A 137 -19.81 5.66 -2.30
N GLU A 138 -20.33 4.82 -3.20
CA GLU A 138 -20.39 5.15 -4.64
C GLU A 138 -21.25 6.40 -4.93
N ARG A 139 -22.27 6.68 -4.09
CA ARG A 139 -23.14 7.86 -4.24
C ARG A 139 -22.57 9.15 -3.67
N ALA A 140 -21.94 9.10 -2.51
CA ALA A 140 -21.51 10.27 -1.75
C ALA A 140 -19.99 10.40 -1.63
N GLY A 141 -19.25 9.31 -1.85
CA GLY A 141 -17.81 9.26 -1.67
C GLY A 141 -17.01 9.74 -2.89
N ARG A 142 -15.75 10.04 -2.63
CA ARG A 142 -14.74 10.36 -3.63
C ARG A 142 -13.53 9.46 -3.45
N MET A 143 -12.76 9.26 -4.53
CA MET A 143 -11.49 8.55 -4.44
C MET A 143 -10.55 9.25 -3.46
N PRO A 144 -10.03 8.51 -2.47
CA PRO A 144 -9.13 9.06 -1.46
C PRO A 144 -7.72 9.20 -2.04
N LEU A 145 -7.45 10.35 -2.65
CA LEU A 145 -6.08 10.63 -3.13
C LEU A 145 -5.12 10.82 -1.95
N PRO A 146 -3.89 10.34 -2.08
CA PRO A 146 -2.84 10.63 -1.11
C PRO A 146 -2.75 12.13 -0.81
N PRO A 147 -2.56 12.55 0.45
CA PRO A 147 -2.55 13.97 0.84
C PRO A 147 -1.57 14.83 0.05
N TYR A 148 -0.43 14.27 -0.35
CA TYR A 148 0.58 15.00 -1.13
C TYR A 148 0.11 15.34 -2.56
N ILE A 149 -0.79 14.53 -3.15
CA ILE A 149 -1.42 14.83 -4.44
C ILE A 149 -2.55 15.82 -4.22
N ALA A 150 -3.46 15.52 -3.27
CA ALA A 150 -4.61 16.37 -2.95
C ALA A 150 -4.21 17.81 -2.55
N GLY A 151 -3.03 17.98 -1.96
CA GLY A 151 -2.45 19.29 -1.61
C GLY A 151 -1.84 20.07 -2.79
N LYS A 152 -1.62 19.41 -3.94
CA LYS A 152 -0.98 20.01 -5.13
C LYS A 152 -1.94 20.21 -6.30
N ARG A 153 -2.98 19.37 -6.42
CA ARG A 153 -4.01 19.45 -7.44
C ARG A 153 -5.35 18.91 -6.93
N ALA A 154 -6.44 19.36 -7.52
CA ALA A 154 -7.76 18.77 -7.29
C ALA A 154 -7.82 17.35 -7.88
N ALA A 155 -8.66 16.50 -7.28
CA ALA A 155 -9.02 15.21 -7.86
C ALA A 155 -9.86 15.44 -9.14
N ASP A 156 -9.63 14.60 -10.15
CA ASP A 156 -10.39 14.58 -11.39
C ASP A 156 -10.89 13.16 -11.74
N ALA A 157 -11.61 13.04 -12.86
CA ALA A 157 -12.19 11.76 -13.27
C ALA A 157 -11.15 10.69 -13.56
N GLN A 158 -9.96 11.08 -14.05
CA GLN A 158 -8.87 10.16 -14.38
C GLN A 158 -8.29 9.48 -13.13
N ASP A 159 -8.37 10.12 -11.95
CA ASP A 159 -7.87 9.53 -10.70
C ASP A 159 -8.58 8.24 -10.31
N ARG A 160 -9.82 8.04 -10.79
CA ARG A 160 -10.56 6.80 -10.54
C ARG A 160 -9.87 5.60 -11.20
N ASP A 161 -9.33 5.81 -12.40
CA ASP A 161 -8.60 4.78 -13.14
C ASP A 161 -7.11 4.75 -12.76
N ASP A 162 -6.50 5.93 -12.57
CA ASP A 162 -5.08 6.03 -12.21
C ASP A 162 -4.77 5.39 -10.85
N TYR A 163 -5.72 5.44 -9.90
CA TYR A 163 -5.53 4.94 -8.54
C TYR A 163 -6.13 3.54 -8.30
N GLN A 164 -6.31 2.75 -9.37
CA GLN A 164 -6.67 1.33 -9.31
C GLN A 164 -5.66 0.47 -10.07
N THR A 165 -5.39 -0.71 -9.53
CA THR A 165 -4.56 -1.72 -10.21
C THR A 165 -5.42 -2.58 -11.13
N MET A 166 -4.82 -3.23 -12.11
CA MET A 166 -5.52 -4.23 -12.94
C MET A 166 -5.97 -5.46 -12.15
N PHE A 167 -5.45 -5.66 -10.94
CA PHE A 167 -5.80 -6.78 -10.06
C PHE A 167 -6.94 -6.45 -9.09
N ALA A 168 -7.45 -5.20 -9.07
CA ALA A 168 -8.45 -4.74 -8.11
C ALA A 168 -9.74 -5.56 -8.19
N ASN A 169 -9.97 -6.41 -7.19
CA ASN A 169 -11.08 -7.34 -7.07
C ASN A 169 -11.87 -7.15 -5.76
N GLU A 170 -11.20 -7.24 -4.62
CA GLU A 170 -11.80 -7.23 -3.29
C GLU A 170 -11.95 -5.80 -2.75
N PRO A 171 -13.18 -5.23 -2.64
CA PRO A 171 -13.37 -3.85 -2.20
C PRO A 171 -13.11 -3.69 -0.70
N GLY A 172 -12.46 -2.59 -0.30
CA GLY A 172 -12.21 -2.30 1.13
C GLY A 172 -10.99 -1.43 1.41
N ALA A 173 -10.11 -1.22 0.45
CA ALA A 173 -8.93 -0.37 0.64
C ALA A 173 -9.26 1.12 0.54
N VAL A 174 -8.51 1.91 1.28
CA VAL A 174 -8.51 3.38 1.21
C VAL A 174 -7.32 3.89 0.40
N ALA A 175 -6.27 3.10 0.29
CA ALA A 175 -5.14 3.39 -0.58
C ALA A 175 -4.85 2.23 -1.54
N ALA A 176 -4.40 2.54 -2.75
CA ALA A 176 -4.01 1.53 -3.73
C ALA A 176 -2.69 0.84 -3.34
N PRO A 177 -2.50 -0.44 -3.66
CA PRO A 177 -1.21 -1.12 -3.61
C PRO A 177 -0.34 -0.64 -4.79
N THR A 178 0.28 0.53 -4.63
CA THR A 178 0.78 1.37 -5.73
C THR A 178 1.88 0.75 -6.58
N ALA A 179 2.67 -0.20 -6.05
CA ALA A 179 3.65 -0.94 -6.84
C ALA A 179 3.01 -1.77 -7.97
N ALA A 180 1.76 -2.21 -7.78
CA ALA A 180 1.02 -2.96 -8.79
C ALA A 180 0.40 -2.06 -9.87
N LEU A 181 0.40 -0.73 -9.71
CA LEU A 181 -0.04 0.22 -10.74
C LEU A 181 0.82 0.20 -12.00
N HIS A 182 2.07 -0.23 -11.89
CA HIS A 182 2.99 -0.35 -13.02
C HIS A 182 2.63 -1.47 -14.01
N PHE A 183 1.85 -2.45 -13.57
CA PHE A 183 1.56 -3.63 -14.37
C PHE A 183 0.40 -3.38 -15.32
N THR A 184 0.60 -3.81 -16.57
CA THR A 184 -0.38 -3.76 -17.66
C THR A 184 -0.71 -5.18 -18.13
N PRO A 185 -1.85 -5.41 -18.81
CA PRO A 185 -2.16 -6.71 -19.41
C PRO A 185 -1.06 -7.21 -20.35
N GLU A 186 -0.45 -6.29 -21.11
CA GLU A 186 0.63 -6.58 -22.05
C GLU A 186 1.91 -7.04 -21.32
N LEU A 187 2.26 -6.39 -20.19
CA LEU A 187 3.38 -6.82 -19.37
C LEU A 187 3.11 -8.19 -18.75
N MET A 188 1.89 -8.43 -18.25
CA MET A 188 1.52 -9.73 -17.68
C MET A 188 1.62 -10.86 -18.71
N ALA A 189 1.20 -10.62 -19.96
CA ALA A 189 1.36 -11.60 -21.03
C ALA A 189 2.83 -11.91 -21.33
N LYS A 190 3.71 -10.90 -21.33
CA LYS A 190 5.16 -11.10 -21.50
C LYS A 190 5.78 -11.88 -20.33
N LEU A 191 5.37 -11.61 -19.10
CA LEU A 191 5.82 -12.33 -17.90
C LEU A 191 5.40 -13.81 -17.97
N GLU A 192 4.16 -14.10 -18.36
CA GLU A 192 3.65 -15.46 -18.53
C GLU A 192 4.42 -16.21 -19.63
N ALA A 193 4.66 -15.55 -20.77
CA ALA A 193 5.46 -16.11 -21.86
C ALA A 193 6.91 -16.43 -21.43
N ALA A 194 7.47 -15.66 -20.49
CA ALA A 194 8.77 -15.91 -19.87
C ALA A 194 8.74 -16.97 -18.77
N GLY A 195 7.59 -17.61 -18.51
CA GLY A 195 7.42 -18.64 -17.49
C GLY A 195 7.33 -18.13 -16.07
N ILE A 196 7.08 -16.82 -15.88
CA ILE A 196 6.90 -16.19 -14.58
C ILE A 196 5.43 -16.31 -14.18
N LYS A 197 5.19 -16.81 -12.97
CA LYS A 197 3.85 -17.04 -12.44
C LYS A 197 3.39 -15.86 -11.60
N HIS A 198 2.09 -15.80 -11.32
CA HIS A 198 1.56 -14.84 -10.36
C HIS A 198 0.52 -15.48 -9.43
N ALA A 199 0.34 -14.84 -8.29
CA ALA A 199 -0.68 -15.12 -7.30
C ALA A 199 -1.20 -13.81 -6.70
N THR A 200 -2.39 -13.85 -6.12
CA THR A 200 -2.97 -12.71 -5.42
C THR A 200 -3.24 -13.06 -3.96
N LEU A 201 -3.21 -12.06 -3.12
CA LEU A 201 -3.68 -12.03 -1.75
C LEU A 201 -4.44 -10.73 -1.52
N THR A 202 -5.20 -10.63 -0.45
CA THR A 202 -5.95 -9.41 -0.12
C THR A 202 -5.40 -8.77 1.14
N LEU A 203 -5.00 -7.50 1.09
CA LEU A 203 -4.76 -6.65 2.26
C LEU A 203 -5.40 -5.30 2.01
N HIS A 204 -6.37 -4.92 2.86
CA HIS A 204 -7.03 -3.63 2.75
C HIS A 204 -6.16 -2.53 3.35
N VAL A 205 -5.57 -1.73 2.47
CA VAL A 205 -4.68 -0.64 2.87
C VAL A 205 -5.49 0.50 3.45
N GLY A 206 -5.23 0.81 4.71
CA GLY A 206 -5.90 1.90 5.42
C GLY A 206 -5.25 3.27 5.19
N ALA A 207 -5.97 4.35 5.54
CA ALA A 207 -5.48 5.72 5.44
C ALA A 207 -4.26 6.01 6.35
N GLY A 208 -4.01 5.16 7.35
CA GLY A 208 -2.84 5.24 8.23
C GLY A 208 -1.51 5.19 7.48
N THR A 209 -1.48 4.56 6.31
CA THR A 209 -0.27 4.49 5.46
C THR A 209 0.21 5.87 4.96
N PHE A 210 -0.66 6.89 5.00
CA PHE A 210 -0.31 8.26 4.62
C PHE A 210 0.23 9.10 5.79
N LEU A 211 0.18 8.58 7.02
CA LEU A 211 0.61 9.32 8.20
C LEU A 211 2.14 9.21 8.36
N PRO A 212 2.81 10.34 8.65
CA PRO A 212 4.24 10.32 8.93
C PRO A 212 4.52 9.61 10.27
N VAL A 213 5.70 8.99 10.38
CA VAL A 213 6.23 8.51 11.66
C VAL A 213 6.52 9.72 12.55
N LYS A 214 5.86 9.80 13.71
CA LYS A 214 6.02 10.89 14.67
C LYS A 214 7.02 10.59 15.78
N ALA A 215 7.31 9.29 16.01
CA ALA A 215 8.25 8.85 17.02
C ALA A 215 9.69 9.15 16.61
N ASP A 216 10.56 9.42 17.57
CA ASP A 216 11.99 9.57 17.35
C ASP A 216 12.73 8.23 17.38
N ASP A 217 12.14 7.23 18.06
CA ASP A 217 12.62 5.84 18.08
C ASP A 217 11.58 4.90 17.50
N THR A 218 12.04 3.90 16.71
CA THR A 218 11.16 2.89 16.10
C THR A 218 10.41 2.06 17.14
N ALA A 219 10.96 1.88 18.34
CA ALA A 219 10.30 1.13 19.42
C ALA A 219 9.01 1.80 19.92
N ASP A 220 8.90 3.13 19.76
CA ASP A 220 7.74 3.90 20.19
C ASP A 220 6.68 4.05 19.10
N HIS A 221 6.99 3.61 17.86
CA HIS A 221 6.05 3.68 16.75
C HIS A 221 5.04 2.54 16.80
N LYS A 222 3.76 2.88 16.78
CA LYS A 222 2.65 1.90 16.68
C LYS A 222 2.12 1.87 15.24
N MET A 223 2.26 0.71 14.60
CA MET A 223 1.66 0.48 13.28
C MET A 223 0.13 0.40 13.39
N HIS A 224 -0.56 1.01 12.44
CA HIS A 224 -1.99 0.78 12.24
C HIS A 224 -2.22 -0.64 11.74
N ALA A 225 -3.21 -1.32 12.34
CA ALA A 225 -3.60 -2.65 11.91
C ALA A 225 -4.38 -2.57 10.59
N GLU A 226 -4.08 -3.49 9.68
CA GLU A 226 -4.74 -3.63 8.37
C GLU A 226 -5.23 -5.07 8.22
N TRP A 227 -6.48 -5.22 7.79
CA TRP A 227 -7.05 -6.55 7.58
C TRP A 227 -6.51 -7.18 6.28
N GLY A 228 -6.16 -8.46 6.36
CA GLY A 228 -5.71 -9.22 5.20
C GLY A 228 -6.16 -10.65 5.19
N ARG A 229 -6.10 -11.27 3.99
CA ARG A 229 -6.47 -12.66 3.75
C ARG A 229 -5.53 -13.34 2.75
N ILE A 230 -5.13 -14.55 3.09
CA ILE A 230 -4.51 -15.53 2.19
C ILE A 230 -5.31 -16.82 2.35
N ASP A 231 -5.98 -17.28 1.31
CA ASP A 231 -6.73 -18.55 1.36
C ASP A 231 -5.79 -19.77 1.32
N ALA A 232 -6.34 -20.94 1.66
CA ALA A 232 -5.57 -22.18 1.72
C ALA A 232 -4.96 -22.56 0.35
N ALA A 233 -5.71 -22.39 -0.73
CA ALA A 233 -5.24 -22.74 -2.07
C ALA A 233 -4.08 -21.84 -2.51
N THR A 234 -4.14 -20.56 -2.17
CA THR A 234 -3.04 -19.62 -2.43
C THR A 234 -1.82 -19.95 -1.57
N ALA A 235 -1.98 -20.21 -0.26
CA ALA A 235 -0.88 -20.62 0.61
C ALA A 235 -0.18 -21.88 0.09
N ASP A 236 -0.93 -22.92 -0.28
CA ASP A 236 -0.41 -24.17 -0.84
C ASP A 236 0.36 -23.95 -2.15
N ARG A 237 -0.20 -23.12 -3.03
CA ARG A 237 0.45 -22.76 -4.31
C ARG A 237 1.77 -22.04 -4.10
N LEU A 238 1.85 -21.09 -3.17
CA LEU A 238 3.07 -20.37 -2.85
C LEU A 238 4.13 -21.28 -2.22
N ASN A 239 3.73 -22.16 -1.30
CA ASN A 239 4.62 -23.17 -0.73
C ASN A 239 5.16 -24.14 -1.80
N ALA A 240 4.32 -24.55 -2.76
CA ALA A 240 4.75 -25.38 -3.87
C ALA A 240 5.75 -24.69 -4.82
N VAL A 241 5.66 -23.38 -5.01
CA VAL A 241 6.67 -22.60 -5.75
C VAL A 241 8.01 -22.67 -5.03
N ARG A 242 8.04 -22.45 -3.73
CA ARG A 242 9.27 -22.51 -2.91
C ARG A 242 9.88 -23.90 -2.83
N ALA A 243 9.04 -24.94 -2.69
CA ALA A 243 9.49 -26.33 -2.67
C ALA A 243 10.21 -26.77 -3.94
N ARG A 244 9.95 -26.09 -5.07
CA ARG A 244 10.66 -26.29 -6.35
C ARG A 244 11.93 -25.44 -6.49
N GLY A 245 12.34 -24.73 -5.45
CA GLY A 245 13.50 -23.84 -5.46
C GLY A 245 13.29 -22.53 -6.22
N ASN A 246 12.04 -22.18 -6.59
CA ASN A 246 11.68 -20.92 -7.24
C ASN A 246 11.44 -19.83 -6.21
N ARG A 247 11.54 -18.55 -6.67
CA ARG A 247 11.46 -17.38 -5.81
C ARG A 247 10.03 -16.85 -5.71
N LEU A 248 9.69 -16.32 -4.53
CA LEU A 248 8.52 -15.48 -4.33
C LEU A 248 8.96 -14.01 -4.31
N ILE A 249 8.45 -13.24 -5.25
CA ILE A 249 8.72 -11.81 -5.37
C ILE A 249 7.43 -11.06 -5.01
N ALA A 250 7.43 -10.39 -3.88
CA ALA A 250 6.29 -9.56 -3.49
C ALA A 250 6.20 -8.33 -4.41
N VAL A 251 4.99 -7.97 -4.82
CA VAL A 251 4.71 -6.72 -5.51
C VAL A 251 4.01 -5.78 -4.54
N GLY A 252 4.76 -4.81 -4.05
CA GLY A 252 4.36 -3.89 -2.99
C GLY A 252 4.67 -4.39 -1.58
N THR A 253 4.92 -3.43 -0.70
CA THR A 253 5.19 -3.68 0.73
C THR A 253 3.97 -4.28 1.44
N THR A 254 2.76 -4.06 0.92
CA THR A 254 1.52 -4.66 1.45
C THR A 254 1.50 -6.17 1.26
N SER A 255 1.82 -6.66 0.05
CA SER A 255 1.95 -8.10 -0.23
C SER A 255 3.05 -8.72 0.62
N LEU A 256 4.21 -8.06 0.74
CA LEU A 256 5.31 -8.49 1.58
C LEU A 256 4.87 -8.63 3.05
N ARG A 257 4.26 -7.60 3.61
CA ARG A 257 3.85 -7.60 5.03
C ARG A 257 2.85 -8.71 5.34
N LEU A 258 1.89 -8.97 4.46
CA LEU A 258 0.93 -10.03 4.68
C LEU A 258 1.56 -11.42 4.56
N LEU A 259 2.43 -11.64 3.57
CA LEU A 259 3.18 -12.89 3.43
C LEU A 259 4.02 -13.18 4.67
N GLU A 260 4.75 -12.19 5.18
CA GLU A 260 5.57 -12.34 6.39
C GLU A 260 4.71 -12.61 7.64
N SER A 261 3.52 -11.98 7.73
CA SER A 261 2.57 -12.22 8.83
C SER A 261 1.96 -13.63 8.80
N ALA A 262 1.75 -14.17 7.59
CA ALA A 262 1.18 -15.51 7.39
C ALA A 262 2.21 -16.63 7.49
N THR A 263 3.52 -16.31 7.59
CA THR A 263 4.60 -17.30 7.56
C THR A 263 5.08 -17.64 8.96
N GLY A 264 5.01 -18.92 9.30
CA GLY A 264 5.42 -19.46 10.60
C GLY A 264 6.94 -19.43 10.82
N ALA A 265 7.35 -19.92 11.99
CA ALA A 265 8.78 -20.06 12.34
C ALA A 265 9.50 -21.13 11.50
N ASP A 266 8.76 -22.04 10.91
CA ASP A 266 9.20 -23.11 10.00
C ASP A 266 9.25 -22.66 8.53
N ASP A 267 9.14 -21.36 8.29
CA ASP A 267 9.14 -20.71 6.98
C ASP A 267 8.01 -21.19 6.04
N VAL A 268 6.93 -21.79 6.60
CA VAL A 268 5.76 -22.24 5.84
C VAL A 268 4.68 -21.15 5.84
N ILE A 269 4.21 -20.78 4.66
CA ILE A 269 3.09 -19.85 4.50
C ILE A 269 1.79 -20.59 4.83
N ARG A 270 0.97 -20.02 5.71
CA ARG A 270 -0.31 -20.60 6.15
C ARG A 270 -1.49 -19.75 5.64
N PRO A 271 -2.67 -20.35 5.54
CA PRO A 271 -3.88 -19.54 5.40
C PRO A 271 -3.94 -18.50 6.52
N PHE A 272 -4.33 -17.30 6.16
CA PHE A 272 -4.39 -16.17 7.08
C PHE A 272 -5.67 -15.37 6.82
N GLU A 273 -6.37 -15.00 7.85
CA GLU A 273 -7.47 -14.05 7.81
C GLU A 273 -7.50 -13.27 9.12
N GLY A 274 -7.34 -11.96 9.05
CA GLY A 274 -7.32 -11.10 10.22
C GLY A 274 -6.45 -9.86 10.05
N ASP A 275 -6.19 -9.20 11.16
CA ASP A 275 -5.40 -7.97 11.21
C ASP A 275 -3.89 -8.26 11.28
N THR A 276 -3.12 -7.49 10.53
CA THR A 276 -1.67 -7.41 10.66
C THR A 276 -1.23 -6.00 10.99
N ALA A 277 -0.38 -5.87 12.00
CA ALA A 277 0.30 -4.63 12.36
C ALA A 277 1.82 -4.82 12.34
N ILE A 278 2.32 -5.74 11.51
CA ILE A 278 3.74 -6.04 11.44
C ILE A 278 4.54 -4.79 11.06
N PHE A 279 5.53 -4.46 11.88
CA PHE A 279 6.49 -3.39 11.65
C PHE A 279 7.87 -3.99 11.38
N ILE A 280 8.34 -3.85 10.15
CA ILE A 280 9.61 -4.44 9.70
C ILE A 280 10.68 -3.36 9.70
N THR A 281 11.73 -3.58 10.49
CA THR A 281 12.91 -2.70 10.63
C THR A 281 14.19 -3.52 10.48
N PRO A 282 15.36 -2.90 10.25
CA PRO A 282 16.64 -3.62 10.18
C PRO A 282 16.86 -4.56 11.35
N GLY A 283 17.27 -5.78 11.04
CA GLY A 283 17.37 -6.91 11.98
C GLY A 283 16.21 -7.90 11.86
N TYR A 284 15.14 -7.57 11.10
CA TYR A 284 14.07 -8.53 10.82
C TYR A 284 14.59 -9.64 9.89
N ARG A 285 14.26 -10.92 10.23
CA ARG A 285 14.52 -12.07 9.36
C ARG A 285 13.34 -12.32 8.45
N PHE A 286 13.50 -12.05 7.16
CA PHE A 286 12.48 -12.39 6.15
C PHE A 286 12.39 -13.92 5.98
N LYS A 287 11.15 -14.41 5.90
CA LYS A 287 10.82 -15.83 5.85
C LYS A 287 10.08 -16.24 4.59
N ALA A 288 9.26 -15.32 4.06
CA ALA A 288 8.32 -15.62 2.99
C ALA A 288 8.85 -15.28 1.60
N ILE A 289 9.61 -14.18 1.47
CA ILE A 289 9.94 -13.59 0.17
C ILE A 289 11.42 -13.69 -0.18
N ASP A 290 11.71 -13.70 -1.47
CA ASP A 290 13.05 -13.70 -2.05
C ASP A 290 13.39 -12.40 -2.78
N GLY A 291 12.41 -11.51 -2.94
CA GLY A 291 12.57 -10.21 -3.55
C GLY A 291 11.31 -9.35 -3.45
N LEU A 292 11.45 -8.10 -3.82
CA LEU A 292 10.39 -7.11 -3.73
C LEU A 292 10.43 -6.17 -4.94
N VAL A 293 9.28 -5.99 -5.59
CA VAL A 293 9.02 -4.85 -6.48
C VAL A 293 8.27 -3.81 -5.69
N THR A 294 8.80 -2.58 -5.60
CA THR A 294 8.15 -1.50 -4.83
C THR A 294 8.47 -0.13 -5.42
N ASN A 295 7.68 0.89 -5.04
CA ASN A 295 7.98 2.29 -5.35
C ASN A 295 9.12 2.81 -4.49
N PHE A 296 9.65 4.00 -4.83
CA PHE A 296 10.51 4.75 -3.93
C PHE A 296 9.69 5.42 -2.82
N HIS A 297 10.16 5.29 -1.59
CA HIS A 297 9.44 5.73 -0.39
C HIS A 297 9.95 7.08 0.13
N LEU A 298 9.18 7.70 1.02
CA LEU A 298 9.53 8.97 1.64
C LEU A 298 10.62 8.81 2.72
N PRO A 299 11.40 9.87 3.00
CA PRO A 299 12.32 9.89 4.12
C PRO A 299 11.56 9.66 5.45
N ARG A 300 12.23 9.04 6.42
CA ARG A 300 11.72 8.71 7.75
C ARG A 300 10.44 7.86 7.76
N SER A 301 10.10 7.20 6.65
CA SER A 301 8.90 6.36 6.55
C SER A 301 9.14 4.91 7.00
N THR A 302 8.09 4.26 7.52
CA THR A 302 8.11 2.83 7.84
C THR A 302 8.48 1.97 6.64
N LEU A 303 8.15 2.43 5.43
CA LEU A 303 8.43 1.72 4.19
C LEU A 303 9.89 1.82 3.76
N PHE A 304 10.56 2.97 4.01
CA PHE A 304 12.01 3.06 3.81
C PHE A 304 12.77 2.22 4.84
N MET A 305 12.25 2.11 6.08
CA MET A 305 12.80 1.19 7.08
C MET A 305 12.67 -0.28 6.63
N LEU A 306 11.53 -0.65 6.03
CA LEU A 306 11.28 -2.01 5.51
C LEU A 306 12.25 -2.37 4.39
N VAL A 307 12.43 -1.53 3.38
CA VAL A 307 13.38 -1.81 2.29
C VAL A 307 14.83 -1.79 2.79
N SER A 308 15.14 -0.97 3.79
CA SER A 308 16.44 -0.97 4.48
C SER A 308 16.66 -2.25 5.31
N ALA A 309 15.58 -2.83 5.83
CA ALA A 309 15.66 -4.15 6.50
C ALA A 309 15.96 -5.27 5.49
N LEU A 310 15.38 -5.17 4.27
CA LEU A 310 15.54 -6.19 3.23
C LEU A 310 16.93 -6.17 2.58
N MET A 311 17.43 -5.00 2.25
CA MET A 311 18.64 -4.85 1.43
C MET A 311 19.87 -4.35 2.21
N GLY A 312 19.68 -3.95 3.48
CA GLY A 312 20.67 -3.18 4.22
C GLY A 312 20.49 -1.67 4.05
N ARG A 313 20.67 -0.93 5.16
CA ARG A 313 20.45 0.51 5.18
C ARG A 313 21.39 1.27 4.24
N GLU A 314 22.68 0.96 4.25
CA GLU A 314 23.69 1.65 3.43
C GLU A 314 23.44 1.43 1.93
N ALA A 315 23.12 0.20 1.54
CA ALA A 315 22.78 -0.12 0.15
C ALA A 315 21.53 0.66 -0.32
N MET A 316 20.51 0.76 0.55
CA MET A 316 19.30 1.53 0.20
C MET A 316 19.53 3.03 0.19
N GLN A 317 20.37 3.57 1.07
CA GLN A 317 20.76 4.99 1.02
C GLN A 317 21.51 5.31 -0.28
N ALA A 318 22.44 4.45 -0.70
CA ALA A 318 23.14 4.59 -1.98
C ALA A 318 22.19 4.49 -3.19
N ALA A 319 21.25 3.52 -3.17
CA ALA A 319 20.24 3.36 -4.21
C ALA A 319 19.32 4.60 -4.34
N TYR A 320 18.91 5.17 -3.22
CA TYR A 320 18.06 6.36 -3.21
C TYR A 320 18.81 7.63 -3.62
N ALA A 321 20.08 7.77 -3.22
CA ALA A 321 20.94 8.85 -3.72
C ALA A 321 21.09 8.78 -5.24
N HIS A 322 21.39 7.60 -5.80
CA HIS A 322 21.45 7.36 -7.24
C HIS A 322 20.12 7.71 -7.92
N ALA A 323 18.99 7.27 -7.37
CA ALA A 323 17.67 7.54 -7.93
C ALA A 323 17.35 9.05 -7.96
N ILE A 324 17.69 9.79 -6.91
CA ILE A 324 17.50 11.25 -6.84
C ILE A 324 18.40 11.95 -7.88
N GLU A 325 19.67 11.60 -7.93
CA GLU A 325 20.66 12.20 -8.84
C GLU A 325 20.28 11.95 -10.31
N THR A 326 19.87 10.73 -10.63
CA THR A 326 19.53 10.33 -12.00
C THR A 326 18.09 10.64 -12.42
N GLY A 327 17.29 11.27 -11.52
CA GLY A 327 16.00 11.82 -11.88
C GLY A 327 14.82 10.84 -11.81
N TYR A 328 14.91 9.80 -11.01
CA TYR A 328 13.75 8.95 -10.70
C TYR A 328 12.64 9.74 -10.01
N ARG A 329 11.41 9.30 -10.22
CA ARG A 329 10.22 9.83 -9.57
C ARG A 329 9.89 9.00 -8.35
N PHE A 330 9.39 9.67 -7.32
CA PHE A 330 9.16 9.07 -6.01
C PHE A 330 7.68 8.97 -5.68
N TYR A 331 7.37 8.12 -4.72
CA TYR A 331 6.13 7.90 -4.03
C TYR A 331 5.09 7.14 -4.89
N SER A 332 3.76 7.31 -4.61
CA SER A 332 2.69 6.42 -5.10
C SER A 332 2.61 6.27 -6.63
N TYR A 333 2.87 7.36 -7.37
CA TYR A 333 2.89 7.38 -8.84
C TYR A 333 4.32 7.46 -9.41
N GLY A 334 5.30 7.33 -8.53
CA GLY A 334 6.71 7.36 -8.91
C GLY A 334 7.14 6.11 -9.67
N ASP A 335 8.43 5.99 -9.86
CA ASP A 335 9.09 4.88 -10.51
C ASP A 335 9.24 3.69 -9.55
N ALA A 336 9.71 2.56 -10.03
CA ALA A 336 9.84 1.32 -9.28
C ALA A 336 11.27 1.00 -8.89
N SER A 337 11.42 0.10 -7.93
CA SER A 337 12.65 -0.64 -7.67
C SER A 337 12.39 -2.15 -7.62
N LEU A 338 13.32 -2.96 -8.12
CA LEU A 338 13.36 -4.41 -7.96
C LEU A 338 14.51 -4.73 -6.99
N LEU A 339 14.16 -5.17 -5.80
CA LEU A 339 15.08 -5.48 -4.70
C LEU A 339 15.26 -6.99 -4.61
N LEU A 340 16.50 -7.46 -4.85
CA LEU A 340 16.88 -8.87 -4.80
C LEU A 340 18.03 -9.04 -3.79
N PRO A 341 17.74 -9.34 -2.51
CA PRO A 341 18.76 -9.49 -1.49
C PRO A 341 19.69 -10.67 -1.79
N ALA A 342 20.96 -10.59 -1.36
CA ALA A 342 21.87 -11.73 -1.33
C ALA A 342 21.28 -12.82 -0.41
N ARG A 343 21.35 -14.07 -0.84
CA ARG A 343 20.91 -15.24 -0.05
C ARG A 343 22.03 -15.74 0.84
#